data_ef1347ee621b784b0e9370c4358da093
#
_entry.id   ef1347ee621b784b0e9370c4358da093
#
_cell.length_a   1.000
_cell.length_b   1.000
_cell.length_c   1.000
_cell.angle_alpha   90.00
_cell.angle_beta   90.00
_cell.angle_gamma   90.00
#
_symmetry.space_group_name_H-M   'P 1'
#
loop_
_entity.id
_entity.type
_entity.pdbx_description
1 polymer ?
#
loop_
_entity_poly.entity_id
_entity_poly.type
_entity_poly.pdbx_seq_one_letter_code
_entity_poly.pdbx_strand_id
1 'polypeptide(L)'
;MVSAVQKSYRKNILREMKGNASRMVSLFGIVALGVMMLTGLMSIAPSMRSAAQKYYVQQNVFDLRVLSTLGLSDQDIAAIAATPGVEAVMPVKTLDLEANWQGQEERMVVQLQALQQDPAADTDANMNRLVLRSGRMPQAANECVVHVMGYQAEIAEGTVLTLPEDTEGTKHKEYTVVGLVQDPQHISTDKESSTVGNGQLNYIAYVLDGELTADYYTACYIKAENAGQYDNYSQEYQEAVDQVADRLEQISTAQCVQRREQLMDTANQKLAEARQTYDDQKAEALRQFAQAEQQLDDAQQKLDQAKAQLDAGEAQLAQQKKNLPNTMASGADRLVDGENQVLEFEEQLQQIQLLVNLKKVADPLLTYAQAALNNAQKALDDAEPADEEYIELRDALAKAQAAYDNINGQLQGYQAQLDEGKKQMYAQGLISSPNLSNDQLVVEAKAALRRLKVQLLEGQLQLTTGTATAYSQFEAARAQLDAGWQEYEEGVQRLADSRAEYETQKADAQQKLDEGLQQLTDAEEQVSKIKKGEWYVLDRNSTLSFVTFEQYADRMAAIARVFPVFFF
;
A
#
# COMPACT_ATOMS: atom_id res chain seq x y z
N MET A 1 -73.40 4.70 77.05
CA MET A 1 -72.69 3.42 77.29
C MET A 1 -71.56 3.11 76.27
N VAL A 2 -71.75 3.40 75.00
CA VAL A 2 -70.76 3.08 73.95
C VAL A 2 -69.40 3.76 74.20
N SER A 3 -69.32 5.00 74.67
CA SER A 3 -68.10 5.75 74.88
C SER A 3 -67.21 5.21 76.05
N ALA A 4 -67.84 4.62 77.11
CA ALA A 4 -67.09 4.04 78.25
C ALA A 4 -66.46 2.68 77.87
N VAL A 5 -67.19 1.85 77.08
CA VAL A 5 -66.68 0.58 76.58
C VAL A 5 -65.47 0.81 75.61
N GLN A 6 -65.53 1.81 74.78
CA GLN A 6 -64.44 2.16 73.89
C GLN A 6 -63.17 2.66 74.67
N LYS A 7 -63.35 3.43 75.73
CA LYS A 7 -62.24 3.86 76.61
C LYS A 7 -61.60 2.68 77.34
N SER A 8 -62.35 1.75 77.86
CA SER A 8 -61.85 0.55 78.53
C SER A 8 -61.11 -0.38 77.58
N TYR A 9 -61.68 -0.55 76.36
CA TYR A 9 -61.04 -1.36 75.30
C TYR A 9 -59.65 -0.78 74.86
N ARG A 10 -59.60 0.52 74.63
CA ARG A 10 -58.31 1.20 74.33
C ARG A 10 -57.34 1.09 75.48
N LYS A 11 -57.77 1.16 76.73
CA LYS A 11 -56.92 1.03 77.92
C LYS A 11 -56.35 -0.39 78.08
N ASN A 12 -57.12 -1.40 77.75
CA ASN A 12 -56.72 -2.81 77.75
C ASN A 12 -55.71 -3.08 76.60
N ILE A 13 -55.96 -2.60 75.40
CA ILE A 13 -55.01 -2.72 74.27
C ILE A 13 -53.67 -2.06 74.66
N LEU A 14 -53.69 -0.86 75.23
CA LEU A 14 -52.48 -0.18 75.67
C LEU A 14 -51.70 -0.93 76.80
N ARG A 15 -52.44 -1.64 77.66
CA ARG A 15 -51.81 -2.44 78.73
C ARG A 15 -51.23 -3.74 78.23
N GLU A 16 -51.87 -4.42 77.27
CA GLU A 16 -51.37 -5.59 76.57
C GLU A 16 -50.14 -5.21 75.70
N MET A 17 -50.19 -4.06 75.02
CA MET A 17 -49.07 -3.55 74.28
C MET A 17 -47.86 -3.28 75.21
N LYS A 18 -48.06 -2.70 76.39
CA LYS A 18 -46.96 -2.51 77.38
C LYS A 18 -46.42 -3.82 77.94
N GLY A 19 -47.30 -4.83 78.16
CA GLY A 19 -46.84 -6.15 78.65
C GLY A 19 -46.06 -6.96 77.65
N ASN A 20 -46.30 -6.73 76.38
CA ASN A 20 -45.63 -7.40 75.27
C ASN A 20 -44.70 -6.48 74.45
N ALA A 21 -44.24 -5.39 75.10
CA ALA A 21 -43.48 -4.35 74.43
C ALA A 21 -42.24 -4.89 73.68
N SER A 22 -41.50 -5.84 74.25
CA SER A 22 -40.34 -6.47 73.61
C SER A 22 -40.73 -7.21 72.31
N ARG A 23 -41.81 -7.97 72.33
CA ARG A 23 -42.34 -8.66 71.11
C ARG A 23 -42.81 -7.65 70.08
N MET A 24 -43.52 -6.59 70.50
CA MET A 24 -44.01 -5.56 69.57
C MET A 24 -42.85 -4.77 68.96
N VAL A 25 -41.82 -4.43 69.75
CA VAL A 25 -40.59 -3.76 69.23
C VAL A 25 -39.87 -4.67 68.24
N SER A 26 -39.72 -5.98 68.53
CA SER A 26 -39.10 -6.92 67.61
C SER A 26 -39.92 -7.07 66.32
N LEU A 27 -41.25 -7.22 66.42
CA LEU A 27 -42.11 -7.31 65.26
C LEU A 27 -42.10 -6.02 64.43
N PHE A 28 -42.20 -4.87 65.09
CA PHE A 28 -42.05 -3.58 64.43
C PHE A 28 -40.68 -3.41 63.78
N GLY A 29 -39.61 -3.83 64.47
CA GLY A 29 -38.26 -3.80 63.94
C GLY A 29 -38.10 -4.64 62.66
N ILE A 30 -38.63 -5.88 62.66
CA ILE A 30 -38.60 -6.77 61.51
C ILE A 30 -39.40 -6.16 60.34
N VAL A 31 -40.63 -5.69 60.61
CA VAL A 31 -41.47 -5.07 59.54
C VAL A 31 -40.83 -3.77 59.06
N ALA A 32 -40.31 -2.94 59.94
CA ALA A 32 -39.63 -1.69 59.55
C ALA A 32 -38.40 -1.97 58.70
N LEU A 33 -37.58 -2.98 59.08
CA LEU A 33 -36.41 -3.39 58.34
C LEU A 33 -36.79 -3.95 56.96
N GLY A 34 -37.84 -4.77 56.88
CA GLY A 34 -38.38 -5.29 55.65
C GLY A 34 -38.91 -4.20 54.71
N VAL A 35 -39.70 -3.25 55.24
CA VAL A 35 -40.20 -2.11 54.44
C VAL A 35 -39.04 -1.21 54.01
N MET A 36 -38.08 -0.95 54.87
CA MET A 36 -36.89 -0.16 54.53
C MET A 36 -36.09 -0.83 53.41
N MET A 37 -35.85 -2.15 53.53
CA MET A 37 -35.15 -2.92 52.51
C MET A 37 -35.92 -2.96 51.17
N LEU A 38 -37.26 -3.19 51.23
CA LEU A 38 -38.13 -3.19 50.07
C LEU A 38 -38.09 -1.83 49.35
N THR A 39 -38.32 -0.75 50.11
CA THR A 39 -38.35 0.61 49.54
C THR A 39 -36.97 0.99 49.00
N GLY A 40 -35.89 0.60 49.71
CA GLY A 40 -34.51 0.80 49.25
C GLY A 40 -34.25 0.08 47.91
N LEU A 41 -34.56 -1.19 47.85
CA LEU A 41 -34.40 -1.98 46.59
C LEU A 41 -35.28 -1.44 45.46
N MET A 42 -36.54 -1.11 45.75
CA MET A 42 -37.49 -0.56 44.76
C MET A 42 -37.05 0.81 44.21
N SER A 43 -36.30 1.58 45.00
CA SER A 43 -35.82 2.89 44.59
C SER A 43 -34.56 2.84 43.69
N ILE A 44 -33.82 1.71 43.63
CA ILE A 44 -32.54 1.62 42.91
C ILE A 44 -32.74 1.91 41.43
N ALA A 45 -33.58 1.13 40.73
CA ALA A 45 -33.75 1.27 39.28
C ALA A 45 -34.32 2.66 38.88
N PRO A 46 -35.38 3.20 39.53
CA PRO A 46 -35.81 4.57 39.26
C PRO A 46 -34.73 5.62 39.53
N SER A 47 -33.94 5.45 40.59
CA SER A 47 -32.84 6.36 40.90
C SER A 47 -31.72 6.29 39.86
N MET A 48 -31.36 5.09 39.41
CA MET A 48 -30.41 4.89 38.32
C MET A 48 -30.86 5.61 37.04
N ARG A 49 -32.09 5.37 36.59
CA ARG A 49 -32.67 6.02 35.41
C ARG A 49 -32.72 7.54 35.56
N SER A 50 -33.17 8.05 36.73
CA SER A 50 -33.20 9.49 36.99
C SER A 50 -31.83 10.12 37.01
N ALA A 51 -30.81 9.43 37.52
CA ALA A 51 -29.43 9.90 37.49
C ALA A 51 -28.89 9.91 36.03
N ALA A 52 -29.15 8.85 35.26
CA ALA A 52 -28.78 8.77 33.85
C ALA A 52 -29.47 9.85 33.03
N GLN A 53 -30.80 10.06 33.23
CA GLN A 53 -31.54 11.13 32.58
C GLN A 53 -30.90 12.50 32.81
N LYS A 54 -30.59 12.85 34.05
CA LYS A 54 -29.91 14.12 34.39
C LYS A 54 -28.54 14.23 33.70
N TYR A 55 -27.79 13.14 33.69
CA TYR A 55 -26.49 13.09 33.07
C TYR A 55 -26.57 13.27 31.53
N TYR A 56 -27.53 12.59 30.88
CA TYR A 56 -27.74 12.71 29.42
C TYR A 56 -28.12 14.13 29.01
N VAL A 57 -29.02 14.76 29.76
CA VAL A 57 -29.41 16.16 29.52
C VAL A 57 -28.24 17.09 29.75
N GLN A 58 -27.50 16.91 30.86
CA GLN A 58 -26.35 17.77 31.20
C GLN A 58 -25.22 17.68 30.16
N GLN A 59 -24.95 16.49 29.65
CA GLN A 59 -23.90 16.27 28.65
C GLN A 59 -24.41 16.37 27.20
N ASN A 60 -25.64 16.79 27.00
CA ASN A 60 -26.27 16.89 25.68
C ASN A 60 -26.07 15.63 24.83
N VAL A 61 -26.39 14.46 25.40
CA VAL A 61 -26.20 13.18 24.71
C VAL A 61 -27.14 13.08 23.52
N PHE A 62 -26.62 12.62 22.39
CA PHE A 62 -27.35 12.43 21.13
C PHE A 62 -28.64 11.60 21.31
N ASP A 63 -29.64 11.77 20.45
CA ASP A 63 -30.83 10.96 20.41
C ASP A 63 -30.75 9.88 19.33
N LEU A 64 -30.23 10.22 18.17
CA LEU A 64 -29.99 9.31 17.04
C LEU A 64 -28.56 9.43 16.54
N ARG A 65 -28.09 8.36 15.92
CA ARG A 65 -26.79 8.28 15.23
C ARG A 65 -26.99 7.67 13.85
N VAL A 66 -26.53 8.36 12.82
CA VAL A 66 -26.47 7.82 11.45
C VAL A 66 -25.05 7.38 11.13
N LEU A 67 -24.92 6.14 10.67
CA LEU A 67 -23.70 5.56 10.11
C LEU A 67 -23.96 5.26 8.63
N SER A 68 -22.90 5.30 7.82
CA SER A 68 -22.97 4.93 6.41
C SER A 68 -21.84 3.97 6.04
N THR A 69 -22.14 2.94 5.27
CA THR A 69 -21.12 2.01 4.75
C THR A 69 -20.17 2.66 3.73
N LEU A 70 -20.54 3.84 3.18
CA LEU A 70 -19.72 4.64 2.26
C LEU A 70 -19.14 5.90 2.91
N GLY A 71 -19.27 6.04 4.23
CA GLY A 71 -19.03 7.30 4.91
C GLY A 71 -20.09 8.36 4.56
N LEU A 72 -20.18 9.40 5.36
CA LEU A 72 -21.11 10.51 5.15
C LEU A 72 -20.37 11.71 4.56
N SER A 73 -20.91 12.29 3.51
CA SER A 73 -20.40 13.52 2.89
C SER A 73 -21.01 14.76 3.54
N ASP A 74 -20.48 15.94 3.24
CA ASP A 74 -21.08 17.23 3.63
C ASP A 74 -22.52 17.37 3.10
N GLN A 75 -22.83 16.78 1.94
CA GLN A 75 -24.19 16.77 1.40
C GLN A 75 -25.13 15.88 2.20
N ASP A 76 -24.64 14.71 2.67
CA ASP A 76 -25.39 13.82 3.56
C ASP A 76 -25.70 14.53 4.89
N ILE A 77 -24.69 15.22 5.47
CA ILE A 77 -24.87 15.99 6.70
C ILE A 77 -25.90 17.10 6.50
N ALA A 78 -25.84 17.82 5.38
CA ALA A 78 -26.81 18.86 5.04
C ALA A 78 -28.24 18.29 4.84
N ALA A 79 -28.37 17.11 4.22
CA ALA A 79 -29.65 16.43 4.05
C ALA A 79 -30.23 15.95 5.39
N ILE A 80 -29.38 15.41 6.28
CA ILE A 80 -29.77 15.03 7.66
C ILE A 80 -30.27 16.28 8.40
N ALA A 81 -29.49 17.36 8.38
CA ALA A 81 -29.84 18.62 9.07
C ALA A 81 -31.14 19.26 8.55
N ALA A 82 -31.44 19.08 7.25
CA ALA A 82 -32.67 19.60 6.63
C ALA A 82 -33.91 18.69 6.88
N THR A 83 -33.73 17.50 7.47
CA THR A 83 -34.80 16.58 7.71
C THR A 83 -35.74 17.13 8.80
N PRO A 84 -37.08 17.21 8.55
CA PRO A 84 -38.03 17.73 9.56
C PRO A 84 -37.96 16.95 10.88
N GLY A 85 -37.85 17.67 11.99
CA GLY A 85 -37.72 17.09 13.32
C GLY A 85 -36.28 16.88 13.77
N VAL A 86 -35.29 17.21 12.96
CA VAL A 86 -33.89 17.32 13.36
C VAL A 86 -33.66 18.72 13.93
N GLU A 87 -33.25 18.80 15.19
CA GLU A 87 -32.92 20.04 15.89
C GLU A 87 -31.46 20.45 15.66
N ALA A 88 -30.55 19.50 15.80
CA ALA A 88 -29.13 19.72 15.62
C ALA A 88 -28.43 18.46 15.10
N VAL A 89 -27.30 18.66 14.43
CA VAL A 89 -26.44 17.58 13.92
C VAL A 89 -25.00 17.81 14.38
N MET A 90 -24.30 16.70 14.65
CA MET A 90 -22.86 16.69 14.98
C MET A 90 -22.17 15.61 14.16
N PRO A 91 -21.59 15.96 13.00
CA PRO A 91 -20.78 15.02 12.23
C PRO A 91 -19.46 14.76 12.94
N VAL A 92 -19.01 13.51 12.95
CA VAL A 92 -17.74 13.13 13.58
C VAL A 92 -16.93 12.25 12.66
N LYS A 93 -15.60 12.37 12.81
CA LYS A 93 -14.63 11.50 12.18
C LYS A 93 -14.01 10.62 13.25
N THR A 94 -13.97 9.33 13.01
CA THR A 94 -13.28 8.36 13.86
C THR A 94 -12.36 7.49 13.03
N LEU A 95 -11.31 6.99 13.64
CA LEU A 95 -10.36 6.06 13.03
C LEU A 95 -9.93 5.04 14.06
N ASP A 96 -10.26 3.77 13.82
CA ASP A 96 -9.78 2.66 14.62
C ASP A 96 -8.41 2.22 14.08
N LEU A 97 -7.44 2.05 14.97
CA LEU A 97 -6.08 1.69 14.62
C LEU A 97 -5.38 0.94 15.76
N GLU A 98 -4.31 0.24 15.43
CA GLU A 98 -3.40 -0.30 16.44
C GLU A 98 -2.36 0.76 16.81
N ALA A 99 -2.12 0.92 18.11
CA ALA A 99 -1.18 1.89 18.63
C ALA A 99 -0.44 1.33 19.85
N ASN A 100 0.69 1.94 20.18
CA ASN A 100 1.45 1.65 21.38
C ASN A 100 1.43 2.86 22.32
N TRP A 101 1.33 2.59 23.63
CA TRP A 101 1.64 3.60 24.63
C TRP A 101 3.13 3.56 24.94
N GLN A 102 3.72 4.71 25.19
CA GLN A 102 5.13 4.80 25.58
C GLN A 102 5.44 3.89 26.77
N GLY A 103 6.38 2.96 26.58
CA GLY A 103 6.79 1.98 27.60
C GLY A 103 6.03 0.67 27.60
N GLN A 104 5.10 0.43 26.68
CA GLN A 104 4.42 -0.84 26.48
C GLN A 104 4.81 -1.44 25.12
N GLU A 105 5.12 -2.75 25.09
CA GLU A 105 5.47 -3.47 23.86
C GLU A 105 4.23 -4.00 23.12
N GLU A 106 3.10 -4.16 23.83
CA GLU A 106 1.87 -4.71 23.27
C GLU A 106 1.08 -3.63 22.52
N ARG A 107 0.70 -3.92 21.28
CA ARG A 107 -0.20 -3.07 20.49
C ARG A 107 -1.62 -3.19 21.01
N MET A 108 -2.29 -2.05 21.13
CA MET A 108 -3.67 -1.95 21.57
C MET A 108 -4.51 -1.30 20.48
N VAL A 109 -5.79 -1.69 20.41
CA VAL A 109 -6.73 -1.04 19.51
C VAL A 109 -7.21 0.26 20.15
N VAL A 110 -6.94 1.36 19.48
CA VAL A 110 -7.33 2.70 19.88
C VAL A 110 -8.23 3.31 18.79
N GLN A 111 -9.34 3.88 19.20
CA GLN A 111 -10.14 4.74 18.34
C GLN A 111 -9.68 6.18 18.54
N LEU A 112 -9.24 6.83 17.46
CA LEU A 112 -9.08 8.28 17.43
C LEU A 112 -10.40 8.91 17.00
N GLN A 113 -10.89 9.88 17.74
CA GLN A 113 -12.07 10.66 17.39
C GLN A 113 -11.73 12.14 17.34
N ALA A 114 -12.13 12.80 16.26
CA ALA A 114 -11.97 14.24 16.14
C ALA A 114 -12.95 14.97 17.07
N LEU A 115 -12.43 15.93 17.85
CA LEU A 115 -13.24 16.86 18.63
C LEU A 115 -13.93 17.86 17.71
N GLN A 116 -15.03 18.44 18.16
CA GLN A 116 -15.62 19.61 17.52
C GLN A 116 -14.67 20.81 17.62
N GLN A 117 -14.79 21.78 16.68
CA GLN A 117 -13.93 22.98 16.63
C GLN A 117 -13.95 23.77 17.94
N ASP A 118 -15.10 23.79 18.63
CA ASP A 118 -15.23 24.40 19.96
C ASP A 118 -15.89 23.42 20.92
N PRO A 119 -15.10 22.51 21.55
CA PRO A 119 -15.64 21.50 22.48
C PRO A 119 -16.29 22.11 23.72
N ALA A 120 -16.04 23.38 24.02
CA ALA A 120 -16.59 24.08 25.18
C ALA A 120 -17.87 24.88 24.82
N ALA A 121 -18.25 24.95 23.54
CA ALA A 121 -19.44 25.69 23.14
C ALA A 121 -20.71 25.05 23.75
N ASP A 122 -21.51 25.89 24.39
CA ASP A 122 -22.82 25.49 24.91
C ASP A 122 -23.91 25.68 23.85
N THR A 123 -23.86 24.83 22.82
CA THR A 123 -24.81 24.79 21.71
C THR A 123 -25.39 23.37 21.60
N ASP A 124 -26.60 23.27 21.03
CA ASP A 124 -27.24 21.97 20.79
C ASP A 124 -26.47 21.11 19.79
N ALA A 125 -25.70 21.75 18.90
CA ALA A 125 -24.80 21.05 18.00
C ALA A 125 -23.58 20.42 18.68
N ASN A 126 -23.20 20.86 19.87
CA ASN A 126 -22.13 20.26 20.66
C ASN A 126 -22.70 19.14 21.55
N MET A 127 -22.86 17.97 20.97
CA MET A 127 -23.39 16.78 21.64
C MET A 127 -22.29 15.96 22.31
N ASN A 128 -22.69 15.07 23.21
CA ASN A 128 -21.80 14.11 23.88
C ASN A 128 -20.63 14.81 24.59
N ARG A 129 -20.91 15.87 25.33
CA ARG A 129 -19.88 16.72 25.95
C ARG A 129 -19.03 15.93 26.90
N LEU A 130 -17.73 15.91 26.62
CA LEU A 130 -16.75 15.20 27.44
C LEU A 130 -16.61 15.84 28.82
N VAL A 131 -16.56 15.00 29.85
CA VAL A 131 -16.32 15.46 31.23
C VAL A 131 -14.84 15.31 31.55
N LEU A 132 -14.13 16.42 31.70
CA LEU A 132 -12.71 16.41 32.10
C LEU A 132 -12.58 15.88 33.54
N ARG A 133 -11.76 14.83 33.72
CA ARG A 133 -11.49 14.20 35.00
C ARG A 133 -10.16 14.68 35.60
N SER A 134 -9.14 14.84 34.74
CA SER A 134 -7.86 15.43 35.14
C SER A 134 -7.18 16.06 33.89
N GLY A 135 -6.19 16.92 34.15
CA GLY A 135 -5.45 17.60 33.10
C GLY A 135 -6.24 18.72 32.43
N ARG A 136 -6.13 18.80 31.12
CA ARG A 136 -6.78 19.81 30.26
C ARG A 136 -7.22 19.23 28.91
N MET A 137 -8.06 19.97 28.18
CA MET A 137 -8.37 19.66 26.79
C MET A 137 -7.18 19.94 25.86
N PRO A 138 -7.07 19.25 24.68
CA PRO A 138 -6.00 19.49 23.71
C PRO A 138 -6.03 20.92 23.19
N GLN A 139 -4.83 21.50 23.01
CA GLN A 139 -4.64 22.84 22.44
C GLN A 139 -3.66 22.82 21.26
N ALA A 140 -2.82 21.79 21.16
CA ALA A 140 -1.91 21.59 20.05
C ALA A 140 -2.29 20.33 19.24
N ALA A 141 -1.91 20.31 17.98
CA ALA A 141 -2.27 19.28 17.01
C ALA A 141 -1.82 17.86 17.42
N ASN A 142 -0.68 17.75 18.11
CA ASN A 142 -0.12 16.49 18.60
C ASN A 142 -0.54 16.16 20.06
N GLU A 143 -1.62 16.74 20.55
CA GLU A 143 -2.18 16.47 21.88
C GLU A 143 -3.48 15.68 21.75
N CYS A 144 -3.73 14.82 22.73
CA CYS A 144 -5.00 14.11 22.85
C CYS A 144 -5.47 14.07 24.31
N VAL A 145 -6.78 13.82 24.49
CA VAL A 145 -7.34 13.38 25.76
C VAL A 145 -7.88 11.97 25.60
N VAL A 146 -7.79 11.17 26.68
CA VAL A 146 -8.16 9.76 26.63
C VAL A 146 -9.36 9.50 27.52
N HIS A 147 -10.32 8.74 26.98
CA HIS A 147 -11.46 8.27 27.76
C HIS A 147 -11.03 7.23 28.79
N VAL A 148 -11.41 7.46 30.03
CA VAL A 148 -11.15 6.56 31.16
C VAL A 148 -12.35 5.64 31.34
N MET A 149 -12.19 4.37 31.00
CA MET A 149 -13.19 3.34 31.25
C MET A 149 -13.12 2.86 32.70
N GLY A 150 -14.09 3.27 33.52
CA GLY A 150 -14.23 2.78 34.89
C GLY A 150 -13.07 3.13 35.81
N TYR A 151 -12.55 2.15 36.55
CA TYR A 151 -11.45 2.32 37.52
C TYR A 151 -10.05 2.04 36.95
N GLN A 152 -9.94 1.76 35.65
CA GLN A 152 -8.66 1.45 34.99
C GLN A 152 -8.04 2.73 34.42
N ALA A 153 -7.29 3.45 35.25
CA ALA A 153 -6.41 4.51 34.77
C ALA A 153 -4.98 3.97 34.68
N GLU A 154 -4.71 3.14 33.67
CA GLU A 154 -3.33 2.72 33.36
C GLU A 154 -2.57 3.81 32.58
N ILE A 155 -3.27 4.81 32.06
CA ILE A 155 -2.71 5.90 31.27
C ILE A 155 -2.69 7.16 32.12
N ALA A 156 -1.53 7.81 32.20
CA ALA A 156 -1.32 9.07 32.90
C ALA A 156 -1.15 10.24 31.90
N GLU A 157 -1.38 11.46 32.39
CA GLU A 157 -1.00 12.67 31.66
C GLU A 157 0.51 12.67 31.35
N GLY A 158 0.88 13.09 30.14
CA GLY A 158 2.25 13.05 29.64
C GLY A 158 2.64 11.74 28.94
N THR A 159 1.81 10.70 29.00
CA THR A 159 2.03 9.47 28.22
C THR A 159 1.90 9.79 26.74
N VAL A 160 2.75 9.19 25.91
CA VAL A 160 2.70 9.36 24.44
C VAL A 160 2.06 8.14 23.80
N LEU A 161 1.05 8.38 23.00
CA LEU A 161 0.44 7.41 22.08
C LEU A 161 1.22 7.44 20.78
N THR A 162 1.82 6.33 20.40
CA THR A 162 2.61 6.19 19.16
C THR A 162 1.88 5.29 18.17
N LEU A 163 1.68 5.80 16.98
CA LEU A 163 1.07 5.09 15.86
C LEU A 163 2.17 4.46 14.98
N PRO A 164 1.89 3.35 14.29
CA PRO A 164 2.78 2.81 13.26
C PRO A 164 3.08 3.85 12.17
N GLU A 165 4.29 3.81 11.62
CA GLU A 165 4.74 4.75 10.57
C GLU A 165 3.86 4.68 9.31
N ASP A 166 3.38 3.49 8.97
CA ASP A 166 2.50 3.19 7.84
C ASP A 166 1.03 3.51 8.08
N THR A 167 0.65 4.04 9.26
CA THR A 167 -0.74 4.42 9.54
C THR A 167 -1.17 5.55 8.59
N GLU A 168 -2.23 5.34 7.87
CA GLU A 168 -2.88 6.38 7.07
C GLU A 168 -4.02 7.04 7.85
N GLY A 169 -4.49 8.20 7.37
CA GLY A 169 -5.66 8.86 7.95
C GLY A 169 -5.37 9.81 9.09
N THR A 170 -4.12 10.00 9.52
CA THR A 170 -3.71 10.94 10.57
C THR A 170 -2.60 11.87 10.09
N LYS A 171 -2.56 13.11 10.60
CA LYS A 171 -1.46 14.04 10.30
C LYS A 171 -0.20 13.76 11.13
N HIS A 172 -0.37 13.37 12.39
CA HIS A 172 0.73 13.07 13.30
C HIS A 172 0.75 11.58 13.63
N LYS A 173 1.92 11.07 14.01
CA LYS A 173 2.12 9.68 14.45
C LYS A 173 2.28 9.55 15.94
N GLU A 174 2.44 10.65 16.65
CA GLU A 174 2.59 10.70 18.08
C GLU A 174 1.62 11.73 18.66
N TYR A 175 0.91 11.33 19.72
CA TYR A 175 -0.01 12.19 20.45
C TYR A 175 0.29 12.12 21.95
N THR A 176 0.51 13.27 22.56
CA THR A 176 0.72 13.38 24.01
C THR A 176 -0.62 13.46 24.71
N VAL A 177 -0.85 12.62 25.71
CA VAL A 177 -2.03 12.65 26.56
C VAL A 177 -1.91 13.85 27.50
N VAL A 178 -2.78 14.85 27.32
CA VAL A 178 -2.80 16.08 28.14
C VAL A 178 -3.93 16.12 29.16
N GLY A 179 -4.82 15.16 29.11
CA GLY A 179 -5.90 15.01 30.08
C GLY A 179 -6.67 13.71 29.91
N LEU A 180 -7.41 13.39 30.95
CA LEU A 180 -8.30 12.24 31.01
C LEU A 180 -9.74 12.72 31.05
N VAL A 181 -10.60 12.11 30.22
CA VAL A 181 -11.99 12.50 30.08
C VAL A 181 -12.92 11.32 30.30
N GLN A 182 -14.16 11.61 30.62
CA GLN A 182 -15.25 10.65 30.58
C GLN A 182 -16.19 11.04 29.43
N ASP A 183 -16.38 10.11 28.50
CA ASP A 183 -17.33 10.24 27.44
C ASP A 183 -18.72 9.74 27.89
N PRO A 184 -19.77 10.54 27.75
CA PRO A 184 -21.12 10.16 28.15
C PRO A 184 -21.75 9.07 27.27
N GLN A 185 -21.15 8.75 26.13
CA GLN A 185 -21.58 7.62 25.30
C GLN A 185 -21.15 6.27 25.90
N HIS A 186 -20.08 6.26 26.71
CA HIS A 186 -19.47 5.07 27.29
C HIS A 186 -19.66 5.03 28.80
N ILE A 187 -20.93 4.77 29.22
CA ILE A 187 -21.32 4.71 30.64
C ILE A 187 -21.19 3.31 31.25
N SER A 188 -20.93 2.29 30.45
CA SER A 188 -20.64 0.92 30.91
C SER A 188 -19.15 0.63 30.85
N THR A 189 -18.73 -0.45 31.52
CA THR A 189 -17.35 -0.95 31.47
C THR A 189 -17.13 -1.96 30.35
N ASP A 190 -18.16 -2.24 29.56
CA ASP A 190 -18.07 -3.19 28.45
C ASP A 190 -17.29 -2.56 27.29
N LYS A 191 -16.36 -3.34 26.73
CA LYS A 191 -15.56 -2.91 25.60
C LYS A 191 -16.38 -2.98 24.32
N GLU A 192 -16.32 -1.94 23.53
CA GLU A 192 -16.89 -1.94 22.19
C GLU A 192 -16.06 -2.81 21.22
N SER A 193 -16.72 -3.24 20.15
CA SER A 193 -16.03 -4.00 19.09
C SER A 193 -15.38 -3.05 18.09
N SER A 194 -14.24 -3.49 17.57
CA SER A 194 -13.53 -2.86 16.46
C SER A 194 -13.34 -3.86 15.33
N THR A 195 -13.10 -3.39 14.11
CA THR A 195 -12.70 -4.23 12.97
C THR A 195 -11.18 -4.41 12.88
N VAL A 196 -10.43 -3.76 13.79
CA VAL A 196 -8.97 -3.74 13.81
C VAL A 196 -8.46 -4.64 14.92
N GLY A 197 -7.27 -5.20 14.74
CA GLY A 197 -6.55 -5.98 15.74
C GLY A 197 -7.31 -7.20 16.25
N ASN A 198 -7.46 -7.31 17.56
CA ASN A 198 -8.15 -8.43 18.21
C ASN A 198 -9.69 -8.30 18.22
N GLY A 199 -10.24 -7.29 17.57
CA GLY A 199 -11.69 -7.05 17.48
C GLY A 199 -12.29 -6.34 18.69
N GLN A 200 -11.50 -5.88 19.66
CA GLN A 200 -11.97 -5.16 20.84
C GLN A 200 -11.29 -3.79 20.95
N LEU A 201 -12.10 -2.77 21.16
CA LEU A 201 -11.60 -1.42 21.43
C LEU A 201 -11.05 -1.34 22.86
N ASN A 202 -9.77 -0.96 22.98
CA ASN A 202 -9.10 -0.82 24.26
C ASN A 202 -9.23 0.60 24.82
N TYR A 203 -9.05 1.62 23.96
CA TYR A 203 -9.07 3.03 24.36
C TYR A 203 -9.73 3.90 23.28
N ILE A 204 -10.27 5.03 23.72
CA ILE A 204 -10.76 6.10 22.86
C ILE A 204 -9.94 7.34 23.18
N ALA A 205 -9.29 7.89 22.16
CA ALA A 205 -8.51 9.11 22.28
C ALA A 205 -9.13 10.21 21.41
N TYR A 206 -9.31 11.39 21.97
CA TYR A 206 -9.88 12.54 21.29
C TYR A 206 -8.77 13.50 20.89
N VAL A 207 -8.73 13.84 19.61
CA VAL A 207 -7.76 14.74 18.99
C VAL A 207 -8.45 15.98 18.46
N LEU A 208 -7.70 17.04 18.16
CA LEU A 208 -8.29 18.25 17.59
C LEU A 208 -8.91 17.97 16.19
N ASP A 209 -9.91 18.77 15.86
CA ASP A 209 -10.48 18.76 14.52
C ASP A 209 -9.40 19.03 13.46
N GLY A 210 -9.48 18.27 12.36
CA GLY A 210 -8.50 18.35 11.28
C GLY A 210 -7.24 17.49 11.46
N GLU A 211 -7.08 16.74 12.58
CA GLU A 211 -6.02 15.73 12.72
C GLU A 211 -6.32 14.46 11.92
N LEU A 212 -7.59 14.12 11.79
CA LEU A 212 -8.04 13.03 10.92
C LEU A 212 -8.24 13.55 9.49
N THR A 213 -7.52 12.96 8.54
CA THR A 213 -7.44 13.43 7.15
C THR A 213 -8.55 12.90 6.23
N ALA A 214 -9.42 12.02 6.75
CA ALA A 214 -10.56 11.52 5.99
C ALA A 214 -11.43 12.68 5.46
N ASP A 215 -11.86 12.58 4.21
CA ASP A 215 -12.76 13.53 3.53
C ASP A 215 -14.25 13.19 3.70
N TYR A 216 -14.54 12.31 4.64
CA TYR A 216 -15.89 11.87 5.00
C TYR A 216 -16.04 11.76 6.52
N TYR A 217 -17.29 11.79 6.99
CA TYR A 217 -17.62 11.54 8.38
C TYR A 217 -17.99 10.07 8.58
N THR A 218 -17.57 9.50 9.69
CA THR A 218 -17.85 8.10 10.06
C THR A 218 -19.22 7.95 10.72
N ALA A 219 -19.66 8.99 11.41
CA ALA A 219 -20.98 9.06 12.02
C ALA A 219 -21.52 10.50 12.02
N CYS A 220 -22.84 10.62 12.12
CA CYS A 220 -23.51 11.88 12.43
C CYS A 220 -24.41 11.66 13.63
N TYR A 221 -24.15 12.35 14.73
CA TYR A 221 -25.03 12.39 15.89
C TYR A 221 -26.11 13.44 15.68
N ILE A 222 -27.31 13.15 16.16
CA ILE A 222 -28.52 13.93 15.89
C ILE A 222 -29.28 14.17 17.17
N LYS A 223 -29.75 15.40 17.32
CA LYS A 223 -30.73 15.78 18.33
C LYS A 223 -32.08 15.84 17.67
N ALA A 224 -33.04 15.10 18.23
CA ALA A 224 -34.43 15.11 17.77
C ALA A 224 -35.21 16.26 18.42
N GLU A 225 -35.91 17.03 17.58
CA GLU A 225 -36.74 18.15 18.04
C GLU A 225 -37.78 17.68 19.05
N ASN A 226 -37.92 18.42 20.13
CA ASN A 226 -38.85 18.12 21.24
C ASN A 226 -38.55 16.85 22.06
N ALA A 227 -37.59 15.99 21.67
CA ALA A 227 -37.26 14.79 22.44
C ALA A 227 -36.75 15.13 23.85
N GLY A 228 -35.97 16.19 23.99
CA GLY A 228 -35.43 16.63 25.27
C GLY A 228 -36.46 17.08 26.32
N GLN A 229 -37.75 17.23 25.94
CA GLN A 229 -38.83 17.57 26.85
C GLN A 229 -39.39 16.34 27.62
N TYR A 230 -39.08 15.14 27.15
CA TYR A 230 -39.54 13.89 27.69
C TYR A 230 -38.47 13.18 28.51
N ASP A 231 -38.92 12.29 29.41
CA ASP A 231 -38.00 11.36 30.06
C ASP A 231 -37.47 10.36 29.02
N ASN A 232 -36.14 10.19 28.95
CA ASN A 232 -35.51 9.31 27.96
C ASN A 232 -35.97 7.84 28.01
N TYR A 233 -36.65 7.46 29.10
CA TYR A 233 -37.21 6.13 29.31
C TYR A 233 -38.73 6.09 29.09
N SER A 234 -39.32 7.19 28.63
CA SER A 234 -40.76 7.28 28.36
C SER A 234 -41.08 6.84 26.92
N GLN A 235 -42.34 6.45 26.71
CA GLN A 235 -42.83 6.10 25.38
C GLN A 235 -42.87 7.35 24.48
N GLU A 236 -43.20 8.51 25.02
CA GLU A 236 -43.26 9.79 24.29
C GLU A 236 -41.89 10.19 23.74
N TYR A 237 -40.80 9.94 24.50
CA TYR A 237 -39.47 10.12 24.02
C TYR A 237 -39.18 9.20 22.83
N GLN A 238 -39.46 7.91 22.97
CA GLN A 238 -39.21 6.93 21.91
C GLN A 238 -40.00 7.26 20.63
N GLU A 239 -41.30 7.62 20.78
CA GLU A 239 -42.14 8.02 19.64
C GLU A 239 -41.58 9.28 18.92
N ALA A 240 -41.05 10.24 19.66
CA ALA A 240 -40.45 11.44 19.08
C ALA A 240 -39.16 11.09 18.30
N VAL A 241 -38.31 10.22 18.84
CA VAL A 241 -37.06 9.76 18.22
C VAL A 241 -37.38 8.90 16.99
N ASP A 242 -38.30 7.94 17.10
CA ASP A 242 -38.67 7.05 15.99
C ASP A 242 -39.24 7.81 14.79
N GLN A 243 -40.04 8.87 15.00
CA GLN A 243 -40.54 9.70 13.91
C GLN A 243 -39.40 10.37 13.11
N VAL A 244 -38.31 10.78 13.76
CA VAL A 244 -37.16 11.36 13.09
C VAL A 244 -36.36 10.25 12.40
N ALA A 245 -36.20 9.10 13.05
CA ALA A 245 -35.52 7.95 12.47
C ALA A 245 -36.20 7.49 11.17
N ASP A 246 -37.51 7.33 11.17
CA ASP A 246 -38.29 6.95 9.97
C ASP A 246 -38.08 7.92 8.80
N ARG A 247 -38.01 9.23 9.06
CA ARG A 247 -37.77 10.24 8.02
C ARG A 247 -36.35 10.17 7.48
N LEU A 248 -35.38 9.92 8.34
CA LEU A 248 -33.97 9.71 7.93
C LEU A 248 -33.85 8.44 7.10
N GLU A 249 -34.51 7.36 7.47
CA GLU A 249 -34.58 6.14 6.68
C GLU A 249 -35.20 6.35 5.30
N GLN A 250 -36.23 7.18 5.19
CA GLN A 250 -36.87 7.51 3.90
C GLN A 250 -35.90 8.19 2.93
N ILE A 251 -35.05 9.08 3.41
CA ILE A 251 -34.04 9.76 2.55
C ILE A 251 -32.79 8.93 2.31
N SER A 252 -32.50 7.93 3.14
CA SER A 252 -31.26 7.14 3.15
C SER A 252 -30.92 6.54 1.79
N THR A 253 -31.93 5.96 1.13
CA THR A 253 -31.73 5.30 -0.17
C THR A 253 -31.26 6.28 -1.26
N ALA A 254 -31.85 7.47 -1.32
CA ALA A 254 -31.48 8.50 -2.29
C ALA A 254 -30.07 9.04 -2.01
N GLN A 255 -29.76 9.30 -0.74
CA GLN A 255 -28.44 9.78 -0.30
C GLN A 255 -27.35 8.73 -0.58
N CYS A 256 -27.60 7.47 -0.29
CA CYS A 256 -26.66 6.39 -0.60
C CYS A 256 -26.38 6.23 -2.10
N VAL A 257 -27.37 6.42 -2.96
CA VAL A 257 -27.18 6.41 -4.42
C VAL A 257 -26.31 7.60 -4.83
N GLN A 258 -26.65 8.79 -4.37
CA GLN A 258 -25.90 10.02 -4.67
C GLN A 258 -24.45 9.94 -4.17
N ARG A 259 -24.24 9.45 -2.96
CA ARG A 259 -22.89 9.24 -2.39
C ARG A 259 -22.06 8.26 -3.23
N ARG A 260 -22.68 7.15 -3.62
CA ARG A 260 -22.03 6.18 -4.50
C ARG A 260 -21.64 6.81 -5.84
N GLU A 261 -22.52 7.58 -6.47
CA GLU A 261 -22.23 8.30 -7.72
C GLU A 261 -21.05 9.25 -7.56
N GLN A 262 -21.02 10.06 -6.49
CA GLN A 262 -19.88 10.95 -6.19
C GLN A 262 -18.55 10.19 -6.04
N LEU A 263 -18.56 9.07 -5.29
CA LEU A 263 -17.38 8.23 -5.10
C LEU A 263 -16.91 7.62 -6.43
N MET A 264 -17.86 7.13 -7.24
CA MET A 264 -17.57 6.59 -8.56
C MET A 264 -17.00 7.65 -9.51
N ASP A 265 -17.57 8.85 -9.52
CA ASP A 265 -17.07 9.95 -10.36
C ASP A 265 -15.68 10.37 -9.94
N THR A 266 -15.44 10.54 -8.64
CA THR A 266 -14.11 10.89 -8.10
C THR A 266 -13.08 9.81 -8.40
N ALA A 267 -13.45 8.54 -8.23
CA ALA A 267 -12.58 7.41 -8.50
C ALA A 267 -12.26 7.28 -9.99
N ASN A 268 -13.27 7.42 -10.85
CA ASN A 268 -13.11 7.40 -12.31
C ASN A 268 -12.25 8.56 -12.81
N GLN A 269 -12.37 9.75 -12.22
CA GLN A 269 -11.51 10.88 -12.55
C GLN A 269 -10.05 10.59 -12.19
N LYS A 270 -9.78 10.12 -10.97
CA LYS A 270 -8.42 9.73 -10.55
C LYS A 270 -7.84 8.62 -11.43
N LEU A 271 -8.69 7.66 -11.82
CA LEU A 271 -8.30 6.57 -12.72
C LEU A 271 -7.94 7.09 -14.11
N ALA A 272 -8.73 8.02 -14.64
CA ALA A 272 -8.45 8.66 -15.94
C ALA A 272 -7.12 9.45 -15.91
N GLU A 273 -6.85 10.20 -14.83
CA GLU A 273 -5.60 10.92 -14.63
C GLU A 273 -4.39 9.97 -14.53
N ALA A 274 -4.55 8.86 -13.77
CA ALA A 274 -3.52 7.84 -13.64
C ALA A 274 -3.26 7.13 -14.98
N ARG A 275 -4.31 6.83 -15.74
CA ARG A 275 -4.21 6.24 -17.08
C ARG A 275 -3.51 7.16 -18.06
N GLN A 276 -3.84 8.44 -18.05
CA GLN A 276 -3.14 9.45 -18.85
C GLN A 276 -1.65 9.51 -18.51
N THR A 277 -1.32 9.52 -17.23
CA THR A 277 0.08 9.53 -16.76
C THR A 277 0.83 8.28 -17.24
N TYR A 278 0.21 7.12 -17.16
CA TYR A 278 0.78 5.87 -17.67
C TYR A 278 1.02 5.91 -19.19
N ASP A 279 0.02 6.39 -19.96
CA ASP A 279 0.12 6.49 -21.41
C ASP A 279 1.22 7.47 -21.84
N ASP A 280 1.36 8.59 -21.13
CA ASP A 280 2.43 9.57 -21.35
C ASP A 280 3.82 8.98 -21.04
N GLN A 281 3.97 8.26 -19.93
CA GLN A 281 5.21 7.57 -19.57
C GLN A 281 5.59 6.49 -20.58
N LYS A 282 4.60 5.71 -21.04
CA LYS A 282 4.78 4.69 -22.09
C LYS A 282 5.21 5.31 -23.41
N ALA A 283 4.56 6.40 -23.82
CA ALA A 283 4.91 7.09 -25.05
C ALA A 283 6.32 7.70 -25.00
N GLU A 284 6.72 8.22 -23.85
CA GLU A 284 8.07 8.76 -23.64
C GLU A 284 9.13 7.65 -23.68
N ALA A 285 8.90 6.53 -22.97
CA ALA A 285 9.79 5.37 -23.01
C ALA A 285 10.00 4.83 -24.42
N LEU A 286 8.91 4.70 -25.19
CA LEU A 286 8.99 4.27 -26.60
C LEU A 286 9.78 5.23 -27.47
N ARG A 287 9.66 6.55 -27.27
CA ARG A 287 10.47 7.55 -27.99
C ARG A 287 11.95 7.44 -27.64
N GLN A 288 12.28 7.27 -26.36
CA GLN A 288 13.66 7.10 -25.92
C GLN A 288 14.27 5.82 -26.48
N PHE A 289 13.53 4.73 -26.50
CA PHE A 289 13.99 3.47 -27.10
C PHE A 289 14.26 3.62 -28.61
N ALA A 290 13.35 4.25 -29.35
CA ALA A 290 13.56 4.48 -30.77
C ALA A 290 14.80 5.35 -31.07
N GLN A 291 15.05 6.36 -30.25
CA GLN A 291 16.25 7.20 -30.37
C GLN A 291 17.53 6.42 -30.03
N ALA A 292 17.51 5.60 -28.99
CA ALA A 292 18.65 4.77 -28.62
C ALA A 292 18.94 3.69 -29.69
N GLU A 293 17.92 3.03 -30.22
CA GLU A 293 18.06 2.08 -31.35
C GLU A 293 18.71 2.75 -32.55
N GLN A 294 18.26 3.94 -32.92
CA GLN A 294 18.87 4.69 -34.03
C GLN A 294 20.34 5.02 -33.79
N GLN A 295 20.70 5.43 -32.55
CA GLN A 295 22.09 5.70 -32.21
C GLN A 295 22.98 4.46 -32.27
N LEU A 296 22.46 3.30 -31.84
CA LEU A 296 23.14 2.01 -31.94
C LEU A 296 23.34 1.58 -33.39
N ASP A 297 22.35 1.78 -34.24
CA ASP A 297 22.44 1.48 -35.67
C ASP A 297 23.43 2.40 -36.38
N ASP A 298 23.42 3.71 -36.05
CA ASP A 298 24.42 4.67 -36.58
C ASP A 298 25.84 4.29 -36.16
N ALA A 299 26.03 3.85 -34.92
CA ALA A 299 27.32 3.39 -34.42
C ALA A 299 27.77 2.12 -35.13
N GLN A 300 26.89 1.17 -35.36
CA GLN A 300 27.14 -0.04 -36.15
C GLN A 300 27.61 0.30 -37.57
N GLN A 301 26.88 1.20 -38.26
CA GLN A 301 27.25 1.62 -39.61
C GLN A 301 28.63 2.26 -39.68
N LYS A 302 28.98 3.07 -38.68
CA LYS A 302 30.35 3.66 -38.61
C LYS A 302 31.41 2.59 -38.43
N LEU A 303 31.15 1.58 -37.61
CA LEU A 303 32.06 0.45 -37.43
C LEU A 303 32.21 -0.37 -38.71
N ASP A 304 31.10 -0.63 -39.42
CA ASP A 304 31.15 -1.35 -40.69
C ASP A 304 31.96 -0.58 -41.77
N GLN A 305 31.82 0.76 -41.79
CA GLN A 305 32.60 1.62 -42.68
C GLN A 305 34.10 1.62 -42.29
N ALA A 306 34.42 1.71 -40.97
CA ALA A 306 35.79 1.65 -40.49
C ALA A 306 36.44 0.30 -40.84
N LYS A 307 35.70 -0.81 -40.64
CA LYS A 307 36.17 -2.15 -41.06
C LYS A 307 36.45 -2.21 -42.56
N ALA A 308 35.56 -1.73 -43.40
CA ALA A 308 35.75 -1.73 -44.84
C ALA A 308 36.98 -0.91 -45.28
N GLN A 309 37.25 0.21 -44.59
CA GLN A 309 38.44 1.02 -44.84
C GLN A 309 39.72 0.28 -44.44
N LEU A 310 39.75 -0.40 -43.29
CA LEU A 310 40.87 -1.19 -42.81
C LEU A 310 41.12 -2.39 -43.75
N ASP A 311 40.08 -3.11 -44.12
CA ASP A 311 40.16 -4.22 -45.07
C ASP A 311 40.72 -3.74 -46.44
N ALA A 312 40.27 -2.59 -46.95
CA ALA A 312 40.80 -1.96 -48.15
C ALA A 312 42.25 -1.53 -48.03
N GLY A 313 42.64 -0.96 -46.88
CA GLY A 313 43.99 -0.58 -46.55
C GLY A 313 44.93 -1.78 -46.51
N GLU A 314 44.52 -2.90 -45.90
CA GLU A 314 45.26 -4.16 -45.93
C GLU A 314 45.42 -4.73 -47.35
N ALA A 315 44.33 -4.74 -48.11
CA ALA A 315 44.39 -5.17 -49.50
C ALA A 315 45.34 -4.31 -50.34
N GLN A 316 45.34 -3.00 -50.10
CA GLN A 316 46.24 -2.08 -50.78
C GLN A 316 47.70 -2.32 -50.38
N LEU A 317 47.98 -2.51 -49.06
CA LEU A 317 49.29 -2.84 -48.55
C LEU A 317 49.79 -4.17 -49.11
N ALA A 318 48.95 -5.20 -49.12
CA ALA A 318 49.24 -6.51 -49.72
C ALA A 318 49.57 -6.39 -51.23
N GLN A 319 48.77 -5.59 -51.96
CA GLN A 319 49.01 -5.33 -53.36
C GLN A 319 50.33 -4.56 -53.63
N GLN A 320 50.65 -3.57 -52.81
CA GLN A 320 51.92 -2.83 -52.90
C GLN A 320 53.12 -3.74 -52.64
N LYS A 321 53.03 -4.61 -51.61
CA LYS A 321 54.11 -5.60 -51.37
C LYS A 321 54.23 -6.62 -52.45
N LYS A 322 53.13 -7.08 -53.09
CA LYS A 322 53.16 -7.98 -54.24
C LYS A 322 53.81 -7.36 -55.46
N ASN A 323 53.71 -6.06 -55.64
CA ASN A 323 54.24 -5.33 -56.74
C ASN A 323 55.75 -4.96 -56.57
N LEU A 324 56.36 -5.27 -55.41
CA LEU A 324 57.83 -5.08 -55.18
C LEU A 324 58.57 -5.99 -56.15
N PRO A 325 59.64 -5.45 -56.79
CA PRO A 325 60.13 -5.98 -58.07
C PRO A 325 60.73 -7.36 -57.99
N ASN A 326 60.67 -7.98 -59.18
CA ASN A 326 61.08 -9.34 -59.60
C ASN A 326 62.52 -9.83 -59.28
N THR A 327 63.29 -9.09 -58.54
CA THR A 327 64.70 -9.46 -58.28
C THR A 327 64.87 -10.33 -57.02
N MET A 328 63.80 -10.64 -56.28
CA MET A 328 63.89 -11.50 -55.09
C MET A 328 62.89 -12.62 -55.10
N ALA A 329 62.79 -13.35 -56.20
CA ALA A 329 61.68 -14.24 -56.52
C ALA A 329 61.36 -15.31 -55.45
N SER A 330 62.26 -15.92 -54.77
CA SER A 330 61.97 -17.03 -53.85
C SER A 330 61.68 -16.61 -52.39
N GLY A 331 62.19 -15.45 -52.01
CA GLY A 331 61.91 -14.91 -50.66
C GLY A 331 60.68 -14.06 -50.60
N ALA A 332 60.37 -13.34 -51.68
CA ALA A 332 59.15 -12.52 -51.81
C ALA A 332 57.86 -13.35 -51.83
N ASP A 333 57.90 -14.48 -52.56
CA ASP A 333 56.74 -15.38 -52.59
C ASP A 333 56.33 -15.95 -51.21
N ARG A 334 57.38 -16.34 -50.38
CA ARG A 334 57.15 -16.82 -49.03
C ARG A 334 56.58 -15.75 -48.09
N LEU A 335 56.97 -14.49 -48.33
CA LEU A 335 56.49 -13.38 -47.57
C LEU A 335 55.06 -13.06 -47.90
N VAL A 336 54.72 -13.06 -49.18
CA VAL A 336 53.33 -12.87 -49.66
C VAL A 336 52.41 -13.99 -49.16
N ASP A 337 52.85 -15.26 -49.18
CA ASP A 337 52.10 -16.39 -48.65
C ASP A 337 51.89 -16.28 -47.13
N GLY A 338 52.93 -15.90 -46.36
CA GLY A 338 52.84 -15.67 -44.93
C GLY A 338 51.92 -14.49 -44.57
N GLU A 339 51.91 -13.47 -45.42
CA GLU A 339 51.06 -12.29 -45.24
C GLU A 339 49.59 -12.62 -45.51
N ASN A 340 49.28 -13.37 -46.53
CA ASN A 340 47.95 -13.85 -46.84
C ASN A 340 47.41 -14.70 -45.67
N GLN A 341 48.24 -15.57 -45.07
CA GLN A 341 47.83 -16.36 -43.88
C GLN A 341 47.52 -15.47 -42.69
N VAL A 342 48.28 -14.40 -42.47
CA VAL A 342 48.02 -13.45 -41.39
C VAL A 342 46.68 -12.72 -41.62
N LEU A 343 46.41 -12.26 -42.84
CA LEU A 343 45.17 -11.57 -43.20
C LEU A 343 43.94 -12.45 -43.01
N GLU A 344 44.00 -13.70 -43.51
CA GLU A 344 42.90 -14.67 -43.35
C GLU A 344 42.62 -14.93 -41.83
N PHE A 345 43.69 -15.03 -41.03
CA PHE A 345 43.54 -15.27 -39.62
C PHE A 345 42.98 -14.04 -38.87
N GLU A 346 43.34 -12.82 -39.27
CA GLU A 346 42.78 -11.58 -38.74
C GLU A 346 41.27 -11.52 -38.97
N GLU A 347 40.82 -11.86 -40.16
CA GLU A 347 39.42 -11.88 -40.53
C GLU A 347 38.61 -12.90 -39.69
N GLN A 348 39.15 -14.13 -39.57
CA GLN A 348 38.57 -15.17 -38.73
C GLN A 348 38.44 -14.74 -37.25
N LEU A 349 39.50 -14.11 -36.72
CA LEU A 349 39.51 -13.65 -35.34
C LEU A 349 38.46 -12.55 -35.10
N GLN A 350 38.31 -11.62 -36.03
CA GLN A 350 37.28 -10.57 -35.95
C GLN A 350 35.88 -11.13 -35.91
N GLN A 351 35.58 -12.10 -36.78
CA GLN A 351 34.28 -12.78 -36.80
C GLN A 351 34.00 -13.46 -35.44
N ILE A 352 35.00 -14.14 -34.88
CA ILE A 352 34.87 -14.80 -33.57
C ILE A 352 34.64 -13.78 -32.46
N GLN A 353 35.35 -12.66 -32.44
CA GLN A 353 35.17 -11.61 -31.44
C GLN A 353 33.76 -11.01 -31.50
N LEU A 354 33.27 -10.77 -32.70
CA LEU A 354 31.90 -10.31 -32.90
C LEU A 354 30.90 -11.32 -32.31
N LEU A 355 31.07 -12.62 -32.64
CA LEU A 355 30.17 -13.68 -32.13
C LEU A 355 30.21 -13.81 -30.60
N VAL A 356 31.41 -13.72 -29.98
CA VAL A 356 31.55 -13.73 -28.51
C VAL A 356 30.83 -12.55 -27.87
N ASN A 357 30.98 -11.36 -28.45
CA ASN A 357 30.31 -10.16 -27.95
C ASN A 357 28.81 -10.23 -28.13
N LEU A 358 28.31 -10.68 -29.28
CA LEU A 358 26.89 -10.89 -29.54
C LEU A 358 26.30 -11.89 -28.55
N LYS A 359 27.03 -12.98 -28.25
CA LYS A 359 26.59 -13.95 -27.25
C LYS A 359 26.51 -13.35 -25.85
N LYS A 360 27.50 -12.56 -25.42
CA LYS A 360 27.50 -11.88 -24.10
C LYS A 360 26.30 -10.93 -23.94
N VAL A 361 25.88 -10.32 -25.06
CA VAL A 361 24.68 -9.47 -25.08
C VAL A 361 23.40 -10.30 -25.08
N ALA A 362 23.39 -11.39 -25.85
CA ALA A 362 22.19 -12.22 -26.01
C ALA A 362 21.88 -13.09 -24.78
N ASP A 363 22.88 -13.53 -24.02
CA ASP A 363 22.68 -14.36 -22.82
C ASP A 363 21.81 -13.68 -21.74
N PRO A 364 22.06 -12.42 -21.32
CA PRO A 364 21.16 -11.71 -20.41
C PRO A 364 19.77 -11.42 -21.03
N LEU A 365 19.73 -11.11 -22.35
CA LEU A 365 18.46 -10.88 -23.05
C LEU A 365 17.53 -12.10 -23.02
N LEU A 366 18.09 -13.30 -23.18
CA LEU A 366 17.32 -14.54 -23.06
C LEU A 366 16.70 -14.68 -21.66
N THR A 367 17.45 -14.31 -20.62
CA THR A 367 16.95 -14.34 -19.24
C THR A 367 15.79 -13.37 -19.04
N TYR A 368 15.89 -12.16 -19.61
CA TYR A 368 14.80 -11.17 -19.54
C TYR A 368 13.60 -11.61 -20.38
N ALA A 369 13.82 -12.15 -21.58
CA ALA A 369 12.74 -12.67 -22.43
C ALA A 369 12.00 -13.83 -21.75
N GLN A 370 12.73 -14.72 -21.06
CA GLN A 370 12.13 -15.80 -20.27
C GLN A 370 11.30 -15.28 -19.10
N ALA A 371 11.78 -14.26 -18.40
CA ALA A 371 11.04 -13.64 -17.30
C ALA A 371 9.77 -12.94 -17.82
N ALA A 372 9.86 -12.23 -18.94
CA ALA A 372 8.72 -11.60 -19.60
C ALA A 372 7.68 -12.65 -20.05
N LEU A 373 8.14 -13.75 -20.63
CA LEU A 373 7.29 -14.87 -21.02
C LEU A 373 6.55 -15.48 -19.83
N ASN A 374 7.26 -15.74 -18.73
CA ASN A 374 6.68 -16.30 -17.51
C ASN A 374 5.64 -15.34 -16.90
N ASN A 375 5.91 -14.02 -16.91
CA ASN A 375 4.99 -13.01 -16.41
C ASN A 375 3.74 -12.91 -17.30
N ALA A 376 3.90 -12.92 -18.62
CA ALA A 376 2.79 -12.91 -19.57
C ALA A 376 1.91 -14.18 -19.45
N GLN A 377 2.54 -15.34 -19.25
CA GLN A 377 1.82 -16.60 -19.00
C GLN A 377 1.01 -16.52 -17.72
N LYS A 378 1.63 -16.06 -16.63
CA LYS A 378 0.95 -15.93 -15.35
C LYS A 378 -0.23 -14.95 -15.42
N ALA A 379 -0.04 -13.82 -16.09
CA ALA A 379 -1.12 -12.84 -16.28
C ALA A 379 -2.31 -13.45 -17.05
N LEU A 380 -2.03 -14.28 -18.06
CA LEU A 380 -3.08 -14.99 -18.83
C LEU A 380 -3.75 -16.09 -18.00
N ASP A 381 -2.99 -16.80 -17.16
CA ASP A 381 -3.50 -17.88 -16.32
C ASP A 381 -4.41 -17.34 -15.20
N ASP A 382 -4.15 -16.08 -14.74
CA ASP A 382 -4.92 -15.39 -13.71
C ASP A 382 -6.17 -14.65 -14.28
N ALA A 383 -6.37 -14.60 -15.61
CA ALA A 383 -7.46 -13.89 -16.31
C ALA A 383 -8.63 -14.82 -16.67
N GLU A 384 -9.86 -14.34 -16.58
CA GLU A 384 -11.04 -15.11 -16.97
C GLU A 384 -11.28 -15.07 -18.50
N PRO A 385 -11.64 -16.20 -19.16
CA PRO A 385 -11.77 -16.27 -20.64
C PRO A 385 -12.86 -15.40 -21.27
N ALA A 386 -13.69 -14.74 -20.46
CA ALA A 386 -14.83 -13.94 -20.93
C ALA A 386 -14.50 -12.44 -21.11
N ASP A 387 -13.36 -11.99 -20.68
CA ASP A 387 -12.99 -10.57 -20.71
C ASP A 387 -12.29 -10.16 -22.01
N GLU A 388 -12.57 -8.96 -22.48
CA GLU A 388 -11.92 -8.35 -23.64
C GLU A 388 -10.39 -8.26 -23.47
N GLU A 389 -9.95 -8.14 -22.20
CA GLU A 389 -8.58 -8.14 -21.73
C GLU A 389 -7.85 -9.50 -21.94
N TYR A 390 -8.57 -10.63 -21.92
CA TYR A 390 -7.99 -11.95 -22.18
C TYR A 390 -7.38 -12.07 -23.57
N ILE A 391 -7.97 -11.40 -24.57
CA ILE A 391 -7.46 -11.40 -25.95
C ILE A 391 -6.14 -10.62 -26.02
N GLU A 392 -6.06 -9.48 -25.34
CA GLU A 392 -4.83 -8.66 -25.28
C GLU A 392 -3.69 -9.37 -24.54
N LEU A 393 -4.00 -10.06 -23.44
CA LEU A 393 -3.04 -10.87 -22.69
C LEU A 393 -2.53 -12.07 -23.50
N ARG A 394 -3.40 -12.72 -24.27
CA ARG A 394 -3.00 -13.80 -25.19
C ARG A 394 -2.07 -13.29 -26.28
N ASP A 395 -2.35 -12.10 -26.83
CA ASP A 395 -1.50 -11.46 -27.84
C ASP A 395 -0.15 -11.04 -27.23
N ALA A 396 -0.13 -10.56 -26.00
CA ALA A 396 1.09 -10.23 -25.26
C ALA A 396 1.94 -11.50 -25.00
N LEU A 397 1.31 -12.61 -24.60
CA LEU A 397 1.98 -13.90 -24.44
C LEU A 397 2.60 -14.38 -25.76
N ALA A 398 1.84 -14.31 -26.88
CA ALA A 398 2.34 -14.72 -28.18
C ALA A 398 3.56 -13.88 -28.62
N LYS A 399 3.55 -12.59 -28.36
CA LYS A 399 4.70 -11.69 -28.62
C LYS A 399 5.90 -12.03 -27.74
N ALA A 400 5.67 -12.29 -26.44
CA ALA A 400 6.74 -12.68 -25.52
C ALA A 400 7.36 -14.03 -25.91
N GLN A 401 6.54 -15.01 -26.34
CA GLN A 401 7.01 -16.29 -26.84
C GLN A 401 7.85 -16.13 -28.12
N ALA A 402 7.36 -15.33 -29.08
CA ALA A 402 8.09 -15.07 -30.31
C ALA A 402 9.43 -14.36 -30.06
N ALA A 403 9.49 -13.44 -29.11
CA ALA A 403 10.72 -12.77 -28.70
C ALA A 403 11.71 -13.75 -28.07
N TYR A 404 11.24 -14.61 -27.16
CA TYR A 404 12.09 -15.65 -26.55
C TYR A 404 12.65 -16.62 -27.60
N ASP A 405 11.79 -17.13 -28.48
CA ASP A 405 12.18 -18.10 -29.53
C ASP A 405 13.19 -17.49 -30.50
N ASN A 406 13.02 -16.22 -30.87
CA ASN A 406 13.95 -15.50 -31.72
C ASN A 406 15.34 -15.34 -31.06
N ILE A 407 15.38 -14.86 -29.81
CA ILE A 407 16.64 -14.67 -29.07
C ILE A 407 17.34 -16.02 -28.85
N ASN A 408 16.59 -17.05 -28.43
CA ASN A 408 17.13 -18.40 -28.22
C ASN A 408 17.69 -18.99 -29.51
N GLY A 409 16.99 -18.84 -30.62
CA GLY A 409 17.45 -19.30 -31.94
C GLY A 409 18.74 -18.60 -32.38
N GLN A 410 18.84 -17.29 -32.18
CA GLN A 410 20.07 -16.53 -32.46
C GLN A 410 21.23 -16.99 -31.58
N LEU A 411 20.98 -17.20 -30.30
CA LEU A 411 22.00 -17.63 -29.33
C LEU A 411 22.56 -19.00 -29.65
N GLN A 412 21.69 -19.95 -30.04
CA GLN A 412 22.10 -21.27 -30.52
C GLN A 412 22.93 -21.18 -31.80
N GLY A 413 22.52 -20.29 -32.73
CA GLY A 413 23.28 -20.01 -33.96
C GLY A 413 24.69 -19.48 -33.67
N TYR A 414 24.81 -18.50 -32.77
CA TYR A 414 26.14 -17.96 -32.36
C TYR A 414 27.01 -19.02 -31.69
N GLN A 415 26.43 -19.86 -30.84
CA GLN A 415 27.18 -20.94 -30.19
C GLN A 415 27.72 -21.97 -31.21
N ALA A 416 26.90 -22.41 -32.15
CA ALA A 416 27.29 -23.35 -33.19
C ALA A 416 28.44 -22.80 -34.04
N GLN A 417 28.36 -21.53 -34.43
CA GLN A 417 29.42 -20.85 -35.20
C GLN A 417 30.70 -20.71 -34.38
N LEU A 418 30.64 -20.40 -33.09
CA LEU A 418 31.78 -20.33 -32.20
C LEU A 418 32.47 -21.68 -32.05
N ASP A 419 31.71 -22.76 -31.89
CA ASP A 419 32.28 -24.12 -31.74
C ASP A 419 32.92 -24.61 -33.03
N GLU A 420 32.37 -24.24 -34.19
CA GLU A 420 33.03 -24.52 -35.46
C GLU A 420 34.33 -23.70 -35.65
N GLY A 421 34.30 -22.41 -35.32
CA GLY A 421 35.46 -21.54 -35.36
C GLY A 421 36.58 -22.05 -34.44
N LYS A 422 36.27 -22.57 -33.25
CA LYS A 422 37.23 -23.20 -32.32
C LYS A 422 37.90 -24.42 -32.95
N LYS A 423 37.13 -25.29 -33.61
CA LYS A 423 37.68 -26.48 -34.27
C LYS A 423 38.64 -26.12 -35.38
N GLN A 424 38.29 -25.14 -36.21
CA GLN A 424 39.11 -24.66 -37.31
C GLN A 424 40.42 -24.06 -36.82
N MET A 425 40.38 -23.16 -35.82
CA MET A 425 41.58 -22.57 -35.23
C MET A 425 42.49 -23.59 -34.56
N TYR A 426 41.89 -24.60 -33.88
CA TYR A 426 42.67 -25.69 -33.31
C TYR A 426 43.38 -26.54 -34.38
N ALA A 427 42.67 -26.90 -35.44
CA ALA A 427 43.25 -27.64 -36.56
C ALA A 427 44.39 -26.90 -37.25
N GLN A 428 44.39 -25.58 -37.25
CA GLN A 428 45.44 -24.70 -37.75
C GLN A 428 46.57 -24.46 -36.73
N GLY A 429 46.48 -25.02 -35.50
CA GLY A 429 47.49 -24.83 -34.44
C GLY A 429 47.52 -23.43 -33.82
N LEU A 430 46.46 -22.66 -33.98
CA LEU A 430 46.34 -21.28 -33.55
C LEU A 430 45.87 -21.13 -32.10
N ILE A 431 45.20 -22.13 -31.60
CA ILE A 431 44.74 -22.24 -30.19
C ILE A 431 45.14 -23.60 -29.61
N SER A 432 45.25 -23.67 -28.26
CA SER A 432 45.75 -24.83 -27.55
C SER A 432 44.73 -25.98 -27.44
N SER A 433 43.43 -25.70 -27.54
CA SER A 433 42.37 -26.68 -27.40
C SER A 433 41.09 -26.21 -28.09
N PRO A 434 40.27 -27.10 -28.69
CA PRO A 434 38.95 -26.75 -29.20
C PRO A 434 37.91 -26.55 -28.06
N ASN A 435 38.25 -26.87 -26.81
CA ASN A 435 37.35 -26.77 -25.67
C ASN A 435 37.56 -25.51 -24.80
N LEU A 436 38.30 -24.51 -25.32
CA LEU A 436 38.52 -23.24 -24.63
C LEU A 436 37.18 -22.50 -24.36
N SER A 437 37.10 -21.79 -23.23
CA SER A 437 36.05 -20.81 -23.02
C SER A 437 36.11 -19.72 -24.10
N ASN A 438 35.02 -19.04 -24.36
CA ASN A 438 35.00 -17.99 -25.40
C ASN A 438 36.01 -16.86 -25.10
N ASP A 439 36.19 -16.51 -23.83
CA ASP A 439 37.20 -15.49 -23.44
C ASP A 439 38.63 -15.99 -23.62
N GLN A 440 38.93 -17.24 -23.25
CA GLN A 440 40.23 -17.88 -23.47
C GLN A 440 40.54 -18.00 -24.97
N LEU A 441 39.54 -18.36 -25.81
CA LEU A 441 39.64 -18.42 -27.25
C LEU A 441 40.13 -17.09 -27.83
N VAL A 442 39.48 -15.97 -27.47
CA VAL A 442 39.85 -14.64 -27.98
C VAL A 442 41.26 -14.26 -27.55
N VAL A 443 41.63 -14.57 -26.30
CA VAL A 443 42.99 -14.27 -25.77
C VAL A 443 44.08 -15.08 -26.49
N GLU A 444 43.88 -16.39 -26.63
CA GLU A 444 44.85 -17.27 -27.29
C GLU A 444 45.00 -16.96 -28.79
N ALA A 445 43.88 -16.75 -29.48
CA ALA A 445 43.91 -16.38 -30.90
C ALA A 445 44.60 -15.04 -31.14
N LYS A 446 44.37 -14.04 -30.27
CA LYS A 446 45.15 -12.77 -30.33
C LYS A 446 46.63 -12.99 -30.10
N ALA A 447 47.03 -13.87 -29.18
CA ALA A 447 48.43 -14.20 -28.93
C ALA A 447 49.06 -14.94 -30.11
N ALA A 448 48.35 -15.85 -30.77
CA ALA A 448 48.80 -16.52 -32.00
C ALA A 448 48.97 -15.55 -33.16
N LEU A 449 48.02 -14.65 -33.36
CA LEU A 449 48.13 -13.61 -34.37
C LEU A 449 49.36 -12.74 -34.19
N ARG A 450 49.66 -12.33 -32.96
CA ARG A 450 50.86 -11.55 -32.64
C ARG A 450 52.15 -12.32 -33.00
N ARG A 451 52.21 -13.62 -32.66
CA ARG A 451 53.36 -14.46 -33.00
C ARG A 451 53.59 -14.56 -34.51
N LEU A 452 52.51 -14.81 -35.30
CA LEU A 452 52.61 -14.87 -36.76
C LEU A 452 53.10 -13.55 -37.37
N LYS A 453 52.57 -12.40 -36.85
CA LYS A 453 53.01 -11.06 -37.29
C LYS A 453 54.49 -10.81 -37.01
N VAL A 454 55.01 -11.23 -35.85
CA VAL A 454 56.43 -11.11 -35.49
C VAL A 454 57.29 -11.96 -36.44
N GLN A 455 56.92 -13.21 -36.70
CA GLN A 455 57.64 -14.08 -37.63
C GLN A 455 57.64 -13.52 -39.05
N LEU A 456 56.58 -12.93 -39.52
CA LEU A 456 56.52 -12.27 -40.83
C LEU A 456 57.42 -11.07 -40.89
N LEU A 457 57.44 -10.22 -39.83
CA LEU A 457 58.34 -9.07 -39.71
C LEU A 457 59.81 -9.47 -39.67
N GLU A 458 60.18 -10.52 -38.93
CA GLU A 458 61.55 -11.06 -38.88
C GLU A 458 62.01 -11.59 -40.24
N GLY A 459 61.10 -12.29 -40.96
CA GLY A 459 61.36 -12.74 -42.33
C GLY A 459 61.57 -11.59 -43.32
N GLN A 460 60.85 -10.49 -43.16
CA GLN A 460 61.02 -9.27 -43.98
C GLN A 460 62.33 -8.55 -43.70
N LEU A 461 62.75 -8.49 -42.41
CA LEU A 461 64.02 -7.86 -42.04
C LEU A 461 65.24 -8.61 -42.60
N GLN A 462 65.14 -9.92 -42.71
CA GLN A 462 66.26 -10.75 -43.20
C GLN A 462 66.50 -10.65 -44.72
N LEU A 463 65.47 -10.20 -45.44
CA LEU A 463 65.53 -10.27 -46.92
C LEU A 463 66.27 -9.14 -47.62
N THR A 464 66.68 -8.05 -46.95
CA THR A 464 67.34 -6.99 -47.69
C THR A 464 68.19 -6.03 -46.86
N THR A 465 69.45 -5.90 -47.20
CA THR A 465 70.33 -4.80 -46.91
C THR A 465 70.26 -3.63 -47.93
N GLY A 466 69.29 -3.72 -48.89
CA GLY A 466 69.29 -2.76 -50.02
C GLY A 466 68.05 -1.83 -50.12
N THR A 467 67.00 -2.00 -49.33
CA THR A 467 65.76 -1.24 -49.51
C THR A 467 65.16 -0.71 -48.20
N ALA A 468 65.99 -0.18 -47.31
CA ALA A 468 65.60 0.32 -45.97
C ALA A 468 64.38 1.31 -46.00
N THR A 469 64.27 2.12 -47.05
CA THR A 469 63.23 3.14 -47.19
C THR A 469 61.85 2.51 -47.49
N ALA A 470 61.79 1.46 -48.31
CA ALA A 470 60.53 0.78 -48.64
C ALA A 470 60.03 0.00 -47.44
N TYR A 471 60.89 -0.63 -46.64
CA TYR A 471 60.51 -1.35 -45.43
C TYR A 471 59.99 -0.43 -44.35
N SER A 472 60.59 0.74 -44.11
CA SER A 472 60.11 1.71 -43.15
C SER A 472 58.66 2.23 -43.49
N GLN A 473 58.43 2.37 -44.80
CA GLN A 473 57.09 2.74 -45.28
C GLN A 473 56.02 1.60 -45.04
N PHE A 474 56.42 0.34 -45.26
CA PHE A 474 55.57 -0.79 -44.97
C PHE A 474 55.34 -0.98 -43.47
N GLU A 475 56.40 -0.81 -42.63
CA GLU A 475 56.22 -0.84 -41.16
C GLU A 475 55.32 0.30 -40.67
N ALA A 476 55.52 1.52 -41.19
CA ALA A 476 54.63 2.64 -40.85
C ALA A 476 53.20 2.41 -41.28
N ALA A 477 52.98 1.90 -42.51
CA ALA A 477 51.64 1.57 -42.99
C ALA A 477 51.01 0.42 -42.18
N ARG A 478 51.82 -0.59 -41.80
CA ARG A 478 51.35 -1.68 -40.94
C ARG A 478 51.00 -1.19 -39.55
N ALA A 479 51.84 -0.37 -38.91
CA ALA A 479 51.55 0.22 -37.61
C ALA A 479 50.26 1.07 -37.61
N GLN A 480 49.98 1.77 -38.72
CA GLN A 480 48.73 2.51 -38.88
C GLN A 480 47.53 1.59 -38.97
N LEU A 481 47.63 0.48 -39.72
CA LEU A 481 46.57 -0.52 -39.82
C LEU A 481 46.34 -1.24 -38.50
N ASP A 482 47.39 -1.63 -37.77
CA ASP A 482 47.29 -2.26 -36.46
C ASP A 482 46.63 -1.33 -35.44
N ALA A 483 46.99 -0.03 -35.44
CA ALA A 483 46.34 0.98 -34.61
C ALA A 483 44.85 1.16 -35.00
N GLY A 484 44.53 1.18 -36.28
CA GLY A 484 43.15 1.25 -36.78
C GLY A 484 42.33 0.04 -36.39
N TRP A 485 42.90 -1.17 -36.44
CA TRP A 485 42.23 -2.39 -35.97
C TRP A 485 41.99 -2.37 -34.47
N GLN A 486 42.94 -1.87 -33.67
CA GLN A 486 42.72 -1.70 -32.23
C GLN A 486 41.56 -0.73 -31.96
N GLU A 487 41.52 0.41 -32.66
CA GLU A 487 40.43 1.38 -32.49
C GLU A 487 39.07 0.78 -32.91
N TYR A 488 39.06 -0.04 -33.98
CA TYR A 488 37.87 -0.77 -34.40
C TYR A 488 37.41 -1.77 -33.35
N GLU A 489 38.31 -2.60 -32.78
CA GLU A 489 38.01 -3.55 -31.70
C GLU A 489 37.40 -2.84 -30.46
N GLU A 490 38.02 -1.73 -30.05
CA GLU A 490 37.48 -0.91 -28.96
C GLU A 490 36.10 -0.34 -29.28
N GLY A 491 35.89 0.04 -30.55
CA GLY A 491 34.61 0.50 -31.02
C GLY A 491 33.52 -0.59 -30.96
N VAL A 492 33.86 -1.81 -31.38
CA VAL A 492 33.00 -2.99 -31.28
C VAL A 492 32.64 -3.28 -29.82
N GLN A 493 33.63 -3.21 -28.90
CA GLN A 493 33.35 -3.43 -27.49
C GLN A 493 32.42 -2.35 -26.92
N ARG A 494 32.70 -1.06 -27.22
CA ARG A 494 31.83 0.04 -26.81
C ARG A 494 30.37 -0.13 -27.30
N LEU A 495 30.21 -0.55 -28.54
CA LEU A 495 28.88 -0.82 -29.09
C LEU A 495 28.18 -1.98 -28.38
N ALA A 496 28.93 -3.06 -28.08
CA ALA A 496 28.39 -4.20 -27.35
C ALA A 496 27.95 -3.80 -25.94
N ASP A 497 28.78 -3.01 -25.23
CA ASP A 497 28.45 -2.50 -23.89
C ASP A 497 27.24 -1.57 -23.93
N SER A 498 27.18 -0.66 -24.92
CA SER A 498 26.01 0.23 -25.11
C SER A 498 24.72 -0.53 -25.44
N ARG A 499 24.79 -1.62 -26.20
CA ARG A 499 23.65 -2.50 -26.46
C ARG A 499 23.19 -3.21 -25.19
N ALA A 500 24.11 -3.72 -24.38
CA ALA A 500 23.79 -4.37 -23.11
C ALA A 500 23.11 -3.38 -22.13
N GLU A 501 23.63 -2.16 -22.07
CA GLU A 501 23.03 -1.10 -21.25
C GLU A 501 21.62 -0.74 -21.74
N TYR A 502 21.46 -0.54 -23.05
CA TYR A 502 20.15 -0.28 -23.68
C TYR A 502 19.13 -1.35 -23.32
N GLU A 503 19.48 -2.63 -23.49
CA GLU A 503 18.55 -3.72 -23.17
C GLU A 503 18.21 -3.82 -21.69
N THR A 504 19.16 -3.50 -20.83
CA THR A 504 18.90 -3.41 -19.38
C THR A 504 17.92 -2.28 -19.07
N GLN A 505 18.14 -1.09 -19.61
CA GLN A 505 17.24 0.06 -19.44
C GLN A 505 15.84 -0.22 -20.02
N LYS A 506 15.77 -0.89 -21.17
CA LYS A 506 14.51 -1.29 -21.79
C LYS A 506 13.74 -2.29 -20.94
N ALA A 507 14.42 -3.29 -20.37
CA ALA A 507 13.82 -4.26 -19.47
C ALA A 507 13.29 -3.61 -18.18
N ASP A 508 14.09 -2.72 -17.56
CA ASP A 508 13.69 -1.99 -16.36
C ASP A 508 12.48 -1.07 -16.62
N ALA A 509 12.46 -0.39 -17.75
CA ALA A 509 11.34 0.46 -18.12
C ALA A 509 10.08 -0.37 -18.41
N GLN A 510 10.22 -1.50 -19.08
CA GLN A 510 9.12 -2.42 -19.36
C GLN A 510 8.53 -2.97 -18.04
N GLN A 511 9.38 -3.37 -17.09
CA GLN A 511 8.92 -3.82 -15.78
C GLN A 511 8.11 -2.73 -15.06
N LYS A 512 8.58 -1.48 -15.05
CA LYS A 512 7.85 -0.36 -14.44
C LYS A 512 6.51 -0.09 -15.11
N LEU A 513 6.44 -0.23 -16.43
CA LEU A 513 5.19 -0.10 -17.19
C LEU A 513 4.22 -1.24 -16.85
N ASP A 514 4.71 -2.48 -16.73
CA ASP A 514 3.88 -3.63 -16.36
C ASP A 514 3.35 -3.48 -14.91
N GLU A 515 4.19 -3.02 -13.98
CA GLU A 515 3.77 -2.70 -12.60
C GLU A 515 2.71 -1.59 -12.57
N GLY A 516 2.90 -0.52 -13.35
CA GLY A 516 1.93 0.57 -13.47
C GLY A 516 0.60 0.10 -14.08
N LEU A 517 0.64 -0.75 -15.08
CA LEU A 517 -0.57 -1.34 -15.69
C LEU A 517 -1.31 -2.24 -14.69
N GLN A 518 -0.58 -3.02 -13.90
CA GLN A 518 -1.17 -3.85 -12.85
C GLN A 518 -1.87 -2.98 -11.80
N GLN A 519 -1.23 -1.91 -11.34
CA GLN A 519 -1.84 -0.97 -10.39
C GLN A 519 -3.11 -0.32 -10.94
N LEU A 520 -3.12 0.06 -12.22
CA LEU A 520 -4.32 0.57 -12.89
C LEU A 520 -5.45 -0.47 -12.92
N THR A 521 -5.12 -1.71 -13.27
CA THR A 521 -6.07 -2.82 -13.32
C THR A 521 -6.66 -3.11 -11.94
N ASP A 522 -5.81 -3.13 -10.90
CA ASP A 522 -6.24 -3.35 -9.52
C ASP A 522 -7.16 -2.21 -9.05
N ALA A 523 -6.84 -0.97 -9.41
CA ALA A 523 -7.67 0.20 -9.10
C ALA A 523 -9.03 0.14 -9.83
N GLU A 524 -9.07 -0.24 -11.11
CA GLU A 524 -10.31 -0.46 -11.87
C GLU A 524 -11.18 -1.53 -11.20
N GLU A 525 -10.58 -2.63 -10.76
CA GLU A 525 -11.29 -3.69 -10.05
C GLU A 525 -11.86 -3.18 -8.71
N GLN A 526 -11.10 -2.40 -7.95
CA GLN A 526 -11.59 -1.80 -6.69
C GLN A 526 -12.75 -0.85 -6.92
N VAL A 527 -12.67 0.02 -7.93
CA VAL A 527 -13.78 0.91 -8.31
C VAL A 527 -15.03 0.11 -8.66
N SER A 528 -14.90 -0.98 -9.42
CA SER A 528 -16.02 -1.85 -9.79
C SER A 528 -16.72 -2.51 -8.59
N LYS A 529 -15.99 -2.69 -7.49
CA LYS A 529 -16.49 -3.31 -6.24
C LYS A 529 -17.25 -2.33 -5.34
N ILE A 530 -17.30 -1.04 -5.64
CA ILE A 530 -18.07 -0.05 -4.86
C ILE A 530 -19.55 -0.39 -4.94
N LYS A 531 -20.06 -1.01 -3.89
CA LYS A 531 -21.46 -1.41 -3.77
C LYS A 531 -22.35 -0.21 -3.43
N LYS A 532 -23.67 -0.41 -3.54
CA LYS A 532 -24.65 0.53 -3.01
C LYS A 532 -24.44 0.68 -1.50
N GLY A 533 -24.41 1.92 -1.04
CA GLY A 533 -24.33 2.22 0.38
C GLY A 533 -25.60 1.90 1.13
N GLU A 534 -25.47 1.77 2.43
CA GLU A 534 -26.58 1.64 3.37
C GLU A 534 -26.36 2.59 4.54
N TRP A 535 -27.43 3.26 4.97
CA TRP A 535 -27.43 4.00 6.22
C TRP A 535 -28.00 3.13 7.34
N TYR A 536 -27.41 3.24 8.49
CA TYR A 536 -27.93 2.69 9.76
C TYR A 536 -28.33 3.86 10.63
N VAL A 537 -29.63 4.04 10.79
CA VAL A 537 -30.21 5.03 11.70
C VAL A 537 -30.41 4.33 13.04
N LEU A 538 -29.63 4.71 14.02
CA LEU A 538 -29.52 4.01 15.30
C LEU A 538 -29.89 4.95 16.44
N ASP A 539 -30.78 4.51 17.31
CA ASP A 539 -31.09 5.18 18.58
C ASP A 539 -30.07 4.82 19.68
N ARG A 540 -30.22 5.35 20.87
CA ARG A 540 -29.39 5.00 22.02
C ARG A 540 -29.50 3.51 22.38
N ASN A 541 -30.66 2.88 22.18
CA ASN A 541 -30.89 1.46 22.49
C ASN A 541 -30.08 0.53 21.55
N SER A 542 -29.51 1.05 20.49
CA SER A 542 -28.61 0.33 19.59
C SER A 542 -27.14 0.41 20.02
N THR A 543 -26.81 1.17 21.07
CA THR A 543 -25.43 1.35 21.56
C THR A 543 -25.23 0.48 22.80
N LEU A 544 -24.17 -0.36 22.80
CA LEU A 544 -23.88 -1.36 23.84
C LEU A 544 -23.93 -0.76 25.25
N SER A 545 -23.32 0.39 25.43
CA SER A 545 -23.21 1.05 26.74
C SER A 545 -24.58 1.40 27.34
N PHE A 546 -25.50 1.94 26.53
CA PHE A 546 -26.85 2.29 27.00
C PHE A 546 -27.70 1.04 27.24
N VAL A 547 -27.62 0.06 26.34
CA VAL A 547 -28.34 -1.22 26.50
C VAL A 547 -27.89 -1.94 27.78
N THR A 548 -26.61 -2.02 28.02
CA THR A 548 -26.05 -2.65 29.22
C THR A 548 -26.50 -1.93 30.48
N PHE A 549 -26.46 -0.59 30.49
CA PHE A 549 -26.94 0.18 31.64
C PHE A 549 -28.43 -0.10 31.91
N GLU A 550 -29.27 -0.10 30.89
CA GLU A 550 -30.72 -0.38 31.06
C GLU A 550 -30.94 -1.82 31.52
N GLN A 551 -30.20 -2.80 31.00
CA GLN A 551 -30.26 -4.17 31.52
C GLN A 551 -29.88 -4.28 33.00
N TYR A 552 -28.91 -3.50 33.46
CA TYR A 552 -28.56 -3.46 34.90
C TYR A 552 -29.70 -2.85 35.72
N ALA A 553 -30.33 -1.76 35.25
CA ALA A 553 -31.47 -1.16 35.93
C ALA A 553 -32.66 -2.15 36.00
N ASP A 554 -32.95 -2.85 34.90
CA ASP A 554 -34.00 -3.87 34.84
C ASP A 554 -33.71 -5.07 35.75
N ARG A 555 -32.47 -5.55 35.80
CA ARG A 555 -32.08 -6.61 36.73
C ARG A 555 -32.28 -6.19 38.18
N MET A 556 -31.92 -4.95 38.54
CA MET A 556 -32.19 -4.41 39.88
C MET A 556 -33.68 -4.30 40.18
N ALA A 557 -34.48 -3.87 39.20
CA ALA A 557 -35.93 -3.86 39.33
C ALA A 557 -36.53 -5.26 39.51
N ALA A 558 -36.01 -6.26 38.79
CA ALA A 558 -36.45 -7.66 38.92
C ALA A 558 -36.09 -8.23 40.31
N ILE A 559 -34.87 -7.98 40.79
CA ILE A 559 -34.43 -8.37 42.14
C ILE A 559 -35.36 -7.73 43.19
N ALA A 560 -35.65 -6.43 43.04
CA ALA A 560 -36.52 -5.70 43.94
C ALA A 560 -37.95 -6.26 44.00
N ARG A 561 -38.47 -6.85 42.93
CA ARG A 561 -39.78 -7.49 42.88
C ARG A 561 -39.77 -8.90 43.49
N VAL A 562 -38.74 -9.67 43.27
CA VAL A 562 -38.66 -11.08 43.70
C VAL A 562 -38.25 -11.20 45.16
N PHE A 563 -37.27 -10.38 45.59
CA PHE A 563 -36.67 -10.46 46.93
C PHE A 563 -37.70 -10.35 48.09
N PRO A 564 -38.68 -9.42 48.04
CA PRO A 564 -39.67 -9.34 49.09
C PRO A 564 -40.54 -10.58 49.29
N VAL A 565 -40.81 -11.32 48.15
CA VAL A 565 -41.59 -12.56 48.18
C VAL A 565 -40.92 -13.65 49.03
N PHE A 566 -39.62 -13.62 49.20
CA PHE A 566 -38.89 -14.59 50.06
C PHE A 566 -38.77 -14.15 51.50
N PHE A 567 -38.99 -12.85 51.80
CA PHE A 567 -38.80 -12.30 53.13
C PHE A 567 -40.12 -11.91 53.82
N PHE A 568 -41.23 -11.81 53.09
CA PHE A 568 -42.60 -11.57 53.56
C PHE A 568 -43.53 -12.69 53.16
#